data_b2f832a129029aadc22b603bb60069a6
#
_entry.id   b2f832a129029aadc22b603bb60069a6
#
_cell.length_a   1.000
_cell.length_b   1.000
_cell.length_c   1.000
_cell.angle_alpha   90.00
_cell.angle_beta   90.00
_cell.angle_gamma   90.00
#
_symmetry.space_group_name_H-M   'P 1'
#
loop_
_entity.id
_entity.type
_entity.pdbx_description
1 polymer ?
#
loop_
_entity_poly.entity_id
_entity_poly.type
_entity_poly.pdbx_seq_one_letter_code
_entity_poly.pdbx_strand_id
1 'polypeptide(L)'
;MRMRSPSLAASAATLAATAVVAMAMASCDRTRPTEPAFQRLDARLDARLIAQGRDIFRFDTFGDEKYWTDTLRMHEVIQAAVTPVAALGVGLKVDADALPAEVKAALGRGEVDLNSTATTLALLKLNAVVGIKGHVETVDGHETLVRVGITCALCHSTVDNSFAPGIGKRLDGYPNMDLDPGAIVALSPTVPEATKAILNGWGPGMYDPRINFDGQSTPLVLPPAYGLHGVAKETYTAEGPVSYWNAYVAVTQMHGQGNFSDPRIGVHIEQSPDLVTPKLPALREYQLSLEAPAPPPGSYDVAAARRGRAVFNGAARCASCHLGPLYTDVNLGRLHAPEETGMDPRYAARTSQKAYRTTPLRGLLQHPPYFHDGSAPTLDAVVGHYDRVRNLRLTDGQKRDLVEFLKTL
;
A
#
# COMPACT_ATOMS: atom_id res chain seq x y z
N MET A 1 92.33 30.25 -31.32
CA MET A 1 92.17 29.78 -32.70
C MET A 1 91.74 28.37 -32.69
N ARG A 2 90.53 28.03 -32.97
CA ARG A 2 89.82 26.91 -33.40
C ARG A 2 88.35 26.93 -32.86
N MET A 3 87.47 27.26 -33.76
CA MET A 3 86.02 27.17 -33.62
C MET A 3 85.63 25.72 -33.40
N ARG A 4 84.72 25.45 -32.55
CA ARG A 4 83.96 24.25 -32.49
C ARG A 4 82.46 24.55 -32.53
N SER A 5 81.79 24.04 -33.47
CA SER A 5 80.36 24.11 -33.74
C SER A 5 79.57 23.47 -32.61
N PRO A 6 78.37 23.94 -32.26
CA PRO A 6 77.51 23.24 -31.36
C PRO A 6 76.67 22.19 -32.13
N SER A 7 76.62 21.01 -31.62
CA SER A 7 75.86 19.86 -32.11
C SER A 7 74.39 19.98 -31.76
N LEU A 8 73.58 19.64 -32.76
CA LEU A 8 72.15 19.32 -32.68
C LEU A 8 71.84 18.26 -31.60
N ALA A 9 71.20 18.67 -30.51
CA ALA A 9 70.52 17.76 -29.55
C ALA A 9 69.45 18.49 -28.78
N ALA A 10 68.40 18.93 -29.44
CA ALA A 10 67.24 19.54 -28.81
C ALA A 10 65.99 19.38 -29.65
N SER A 11 65.56 18.12 -29.90
CA SER A 11 64.29 17.89 -30.59
C SER A 11 63.61 16.55 -30.21
N ALA A 12 64.04 15.87 -29.13
CA ALA A 12 63.45 14.60 -28.74
C ALA A 12 62.73 14.60 -27.37
N ALA A 13 62.72 15.73 -26.64
CA ALA A 13 62.16 15.81 -25.28
C ALA A 13 60.74 16.40 -25.21
N THR A 14 60.22 16.95 -26.29
CA THR A 14 58.92 17.67 -26.27
C THR A 14 57.71 16.80 -26.70
N LEU A 15 57.93 15.63 -27.26
CA LEU A 15 56.84 14.73 -27.69
C LEU A 15 56.45 13.67 -26.63
N ALA A 16 57.27 13.44 -25.61
CA ALA A 16 56.94 12.50 -24.52
C ALA A 16 56.11 13.13 -23.39
N ALA A 17 56.13 14.46 -23.24
CA ALA A 17 55.39 15.16 -22.18
C ALA A 17 53.87 15.32 -22.48
N THR A 18 53.51 15.38 -23.77
CA THR A 18 52.11 15.53 -24.20
C THR A 18 51.31 14.23 -24.14
N ALA A 19 51.95 13.06 -24.29
CA ALA A 19 51.28 11.76 -24.19
C ALA A 19 50.95 11.35 -22.74
N VAL A 20 51.73 11.81 -21.73
CA VAL A 20 51.51 11.48 -20.30
C VAL A 20 50.40 12.35 -19.74
N VAL A 21 50.22 13.59 -20.19
CA VAL A 21 49.10 14.46 -19.73
C VAL A 21 47.78 14.02 -20.30
N ALA A 22 47.72 13.45 -21.54
CA ALA A 22 46.47 12.91 -22.12
C ALA A 22 46.02 11.62 -21.45
N MET A 23 46.91 10.75 -20.95
CA MET A 23 46.57 9.55 -20.20
C MET A 23 46.14 9.82 -18.74
N ALA A 24 46.61 10.91 -18.09
CA ALA A 24 46.21 11.26 -16.76
C ALA A 24 44.82 11.92 -16.71
N MET A 25 44.32 12.47 -17.82
CA MET A 25 42.97 13.05 -17.90
C MET A 25 41.88 12.01 -18.21
N ALA A 26 42.22 10.85 -18.74
CA ALA A 26 41.27 9.75 -18.97
C ALA A 26 41.00 8.89 -17.74
N SER A 27 41.75 9.09 -16.63
CA SER A 27 41.62 8.29 -15.40
C SER A 27 40.82 8.96 -14.29
N CYS A 28 40.37 10.21 -14.45
CA CYS A 28 39.61 10.96 -13.43
C CYS A 28 38.09 10.95 -13.63
N ASP A 29 37.57 10.21 -14.63
CA ASP A 29 36.12 10.17 -14.90
C ASP A 29 35.45 8.88 -14.38
N ARG A 30 35.94 8.32 -13.26
CA ARG A 30 35.34 7.13 -12.62
C ARG A 30 34.77 7.39 -11.22
N THR A 31 34.58 8.63 -10.83
CA THR A 31 33.74 9.00 -9.71
C THR A 31 32.76 10.07 -10.14
N ARG A 32 31.85 9.72 -11.06
CA ARG A 32 30.58 10.45 -11.06
C ARG A 32 29.95 10.18 -9.73
N PRO A 33 29.57 11.20 -8.94
CA PRO A 33 28.74 11.01 -7.80
C PRO A 33 27.53 10.21 -8.29
N THR A 34 27.21 9.11 -7.63
CA THR A 34 25.94 8.41 -7.84
C THR A 34 24.86 9.46 -7.86
N GLU A 35 24.11 9.55 -8.97
CA GLU A 35 23.01 10.50 -9.12
C GLU A 35 22.16 10.48 -7.83
N PRO A 36 21.81 11.66 -7.26
CA PRO A 36 21.00 11.72 -6.07
C PRO A 36 19.74 10.89 -6.30
N ALA A 37 19.25 10.22 -5.25
CA ALA A 37 18.09 9.34 -5.32
C ALA A 37 16.83 9.97 -5.96
N PHE A 38 16.79 11.30 -6.07
CA PHE A 38 15.76 12.09 -6.76
C PHE A 38 15.72 11.90 -8.29
N GLN A 39 16.81 11.54 -8.95
CA GLN A 39 16.82 11.33 -10.41
C GLN A 39 16.25 9.99 -10.87
N ARG A 40 15.92 9.08 -9.93
CA ARG A 40 15.18 7.84 -10.24
C ARG A 40 13.67 8.03 -10.31
N LEU A 41 13.16 9.23 -10.03
CA LEU A 41 11.72 9.55 -10.10
C LEU A 41 11.17 9.50 -11.53
N ASP A 42 12.02 9.65 -12.54
CA ASP A 42 11.65 9.67 -13.97
C ASP A 42 11.78 8.31 -14.67
N ALA A 43 12.05 7.22 -13.95
CA ALA A 43 12.03 5.89 -14.55
C ALA A 43 10.60 5.61 -15.05
N ARG A 44 10.43 5.56 -16.39
CA ARG A 44 9.15 5.22 -17.00
C ARG A 44 8.75 3.83 -16.54
N LEU A 45 7.55 3.74 -15.98
CA LEU A 45 6.96 2.46 -15.62
C LEU A 45 6.65 1.64 -16.87
N ASP A 46 6.85 0.34 -16.81
CA ASP A 46 6.59 -0.57 -17.92
C ASP A 46 5.09 -0.85 -18.06
N ALA A 47 4.47 -0.34 -19.13
CA ALA A 47 3.04 -0.49 -19.40
C ALA A 47 2.59 -1.96 -19.47
N ARG A 48 3.46 -2.88 -19.95
CA ARG A 48 3.15 -4.30 -20.00
C ARG A 48 3.12 -4.90 -18.59
N LEU A 49 4.11 -4.57 -17.76
CA LEU A 49 4.14 -5.02 -16.37
C LEU A 49 2.98 -4.40 -15.57
N ILE A 50 2.61 -3.16 -15.84
CA ILE A 50 1.44 -2.52 -15.22
C ILE A 50 0.16 -3.32 -15.54
N ALA A 51 -0.08 -3.67 -16.79
CA ALA A 51 -1.26 -4.44 -17.19
C ALA A 51 -1.29 -5.82 -16.51
N GLN A 52 -0.15 -6.53 -16.53
CA GLN A 52 0.00 -7.81 -15.85
C GLN A 52 -0.18 -7.69 -14.33
N GLY A 53 0.42 -6.67 -13.73
CA GLY A 53 0.34 -6.42 -12.29
C GLY A 53 -1.08 -6.08 -11.82
N ARG A 54 -1.86 -5.36 -12.67
CA ARG A 54 -3.27 -5.10 -12.41
C ARG A 54 -4.08 -6.40 -12.31
N ASP A 55 -3.86 -7.32 -13.24
CA ASP A 55 -4.58 -8.59 -13.25
C ASP A 55 -4.19 -9.45 -12.04
N ILE A 56 -2.89 -9.46 -11.66
CA ILE A 56 -2.41 -10.10 -10.44
C ILE A 56 -3.07 -9.44 -9.20
N PHE A 57 -3.02 -8.13 -9.08
CA PHE A 57 -3.58 -7.41 -7.93
C PHE A 57 -5.07 -7.68 -7.73
N ARG A 58 -5.82 -7.75 -8.83
CA ARG A 58 -7.28 -7.89 -8.81
C ARG A 58 -7.77 -9.32 -8.65
N PHE A 59 -7.03 -10.30 -9.21
CA PHE A 59 -7.59 -11.63 -9.42
C PHE A 59 -6.68 -12.79 -9.01
N ASP A 60 -5.42 -12.55 -8.64
CA ASP A 60 -4.50 -13.62 -8.27
C ASP A 60 -4.54 -13.90 -6.77
N THR A 61 -4.78 -15.14 -6.43
CA THR A 61 -4.85 -15.64 -5.05
C THR A 61 -3.54 -16.25 -4.59
N PHE A 62 -2.57 -16.39 -5.50
CA PHE A 62 -1.30 -17.07 -5.24
C PHE A 62 -1.46 -18.50 -4.72
N GLY A 63 -2.62 -19.14 -4.99
CA GLY A 63 -2.91 -20.50 -4.52
C GLY A 63 -3.40 -20.57 -3.07
N ASP A 64 -3.89 -19.48 -2.51
CA ASP A 64 -4.39 -19.38 -1.15
C ASP A 64 -5.75 -20.09 -0.94
N GLU A 65 -6.40 -20.51 -2.05
CA GLU A 65 -7.67 -21.25 -1.98
C GLU A 65 -7.57 -22.50 -1.09
N LYS A 66 -6.39 -23.11 -1.03
CA LYS A 66 -6.16 -24.25 -0.14
C LYS A 66 -6.37 -23.88 1.33
N TYR A 67 -5.91 -22.72 1.74
CA TYR A 67 -6.10 -22.26 3.11
C TYR A 67 -7.52 -21.80 3.37
N TRP A 68 -8.07 -20.95 2.49
CA TRP A 68 -9.40 -20.39 2.68
C TRP A 68 -10.51 -21.43 2.52
N THR A 69 -10.30 -22.47 1.70
CA THR A 69 -11.26 -23.56 1.48
C THR A 69 -11.06 -24.71 2.45
N ASP A 70 -9.85 -25.30 2.49
CA ASP A 70 -9.64 -26.57 3.18
C ASP A 70 -9.38 -26.36 4.69
N THR A 71 -8.70 -25.26 5.07
CA THR A 71 -8.37 -24.95 6.46
C THR A 71 -9.47 -24.14 7.13
N LEU A 72 -9.84 -22.99 6.56
CA LEU A 72 -10.84 -22.11 7.15
C LEU A 72 -12.29 -22.50 6.83
N ARG A 73 -12.50 -23.33 5.81
CA ARG A 73 -13.82 -23.80 5.35
C ARG A 73 -14.78 -22.65 5.02
N MET A 74 -14.23 -21.54 4.49
CA MET A 74 -15.02 -20.35 4.19
C MET A 74 -16.02 -20.55 3.05
N HIS A 75 -15.74 -21.46 2.11
CA HIS A 75 -16.67 -21.81 1.04
C HIS A 75 -18.01 -22.33 1.60
N GLU A 76 -17.97 -23.12 2.66
CA GLU A 76 -19.19 -23.64 3.33
C GLU A 76 -19.98 -22.49 3.98
N VAL A 77 -19.28 -21.60 4.70
CA VAL A 77 -19.89 -20.43 5.36
C VAL A 77 -20.55 -19.51 4.34
N ILE A 78 -19.84 -19.22 3.24
CA ILE A 78 -20.35 -18.34 2.18
C ILE A 78 -21.60 -18.95 1.56
N GLN A 79 -21.56 -20.21 1.18
CA GLN A 79 -22.69 -20.90 0.53
C GLN A 79 -23.90 -21.02 1.45
N ALA A 80 -23.69 -21.28 2.75
CA ALA A 80 -24.78 -21.49 3.69
C ALA A 80 -25.44 -20.20 4.17
N ALA A 81 -24.67 -19.09 4.33
CA ALA A 81 -25.16 -17.95 5.14
C ALA A 81 -24.80 -16.56 4.59
N VAL A 82 -23.86 -16.41 3.66
CA VAL A 82 -23.41 -15.07 3.24
C VAL A 82 -24.26 -14.57 2.07
N THR A 83 -25.22 -13.71 2.37
CA THR A 83 -26.01 -12.97 1.37
C THR A 83 -25.24 -11.72 0.93
N PRO A 84 -25.57 -11.09 -0.23
CA PRO A 84 -25.00 -9.81 -0.64
C PRO A 84 -25.11 -8.72 0.45
N VAL A 85 -26.25 -8.62 1.14
CA VAL A 85 -26.44 -7.66 2.24
C VAL A 85 -25.45 -7.95 3.39
N ALA A 86 -25.30 -9.21 3.80
CA ALA A 86 -24.34 -9.59 4.84
C ALA A 86 -22.89 -9.30 4.41
N ALA A 87 -22.53 -9.59 3.16
CA ALA A 87 -21.22 -9.33 2.58
C ALA A 87 -20.89 -7.81 2.56
N LEU A 88 -21.83 -6.99 2.10
CA LEU A 88 -21.69 -5.51 2.14
C LEU A 88 -21.61 -5.00 3.58
N GLY A 89 -22.31 -5.64 4.52
CA GLY A 89 -22.29 -5.27 5.95
C GLY A 89 -20.94 -5.45 6.64
N VAL A 90 -20.10 -6.37 6.17
CA VAL A 90 -18.70 -6.54 6.61
C VAL A 90 -17.70 -5.84 5.69
N GLY A 91 -18.19 -4.93 4.84
CA GLY A 91 -17.38 -4.05 4.01
C GLY A 91 -16.90 -4.62 2.68
N LEU A 92 -17.38 -5.80 2.25
CA LEU A 92 -17.10 -6.27 0.89
C LEU A 92 -17.73 -5.32 -0.14
N LYS A 93 -17.15 -5.25 -1.33
CA LYS A 93 -17.56 -4.33 -2.40
C LYS A 93 -17.90 -5.10 -3.67
N VAL A 94 -18.78 -4.51 -4.49
CA VAL A 94 -19.14 -5.04 -5.79
C VAL A 94 -18.71 -4.08 -6.89
N ASP A 95 -17.90 -4.60 -7.81
CA ASP A 95 -17.46 -3.88 -9.02
C ASP A 95 -18.59 -3.82 -10.04
N ALA A 96 -19.22 -2.68 -10.21
CA ALA A 96 -20.30 -2.48 -11.16
C ALA A 96 -19.87 -2.71 -12.62
N ASP A 97 -18.59 -2.53 -12.94
CA ASP A 97 -18.07 -2.76 -14.29
C ASP A 97 -17.99 -4.25 -14.65
N ALA A 98 -17.94 -5.13 -13.64
CA ALA A 98 -17.98 -6.59 -13.84
C ALA A 98 -19.42 -7.13 -14.02
N LEU A 99 -20.44 -6.31 -13.78
CA LEU A 99 -21.85 -6.72 -13.92
C LEU A 99 -22.33 -6.55 -15.36
N PRO A 100 -22.99 -7.56 -15.96
CA PRO A 100 -23.72 -7.42 -17.22
C PRO A 100 -24.78 -6.31 -17.15
N ALA A 101 -25.08 -5.70 -18.29
CA ALA A 101 -26.03 -4.58 -18.36
C ALA A 101 -27.43 -4.95 -17.83
N GLU A 102 -27.91 -6.16 -18.15
CA GLU A 102 -29.17 -6.69 -17.67
C GLU A 102 -29.19 -6.89 -16.15
N VAL A 103 -28.09 -7.33 -15.55
CA VAL A 103 -27.96 -7.46 -14.08
C VAL A 103 -28.00 -6.10 -13.42
N LYS A 104 -27.28 -5.12 -13.97
CA LYS A 104 -27.33 -3.71 -13.47
C LYS A 104 -28.75 -3.15 -13.55
N ALA A 105 -29.45 -3.39 -14.66
CA ALA A 105 -30.82 -2.92 -14.82
C ALA A 105 -31.77 -3.61 -13.83
N ALA A 106 -31.65 -4.92 -13.60
CA ALA A 106 -32.45 -5.66 -12.64
C ALA A 106 -32.17 -5.20 -11.19
N LEU A 107 -30.91 -4.96 -10.83
CA LEU A 107 -30.55 -4.36 -9.54
C LEU A 107 -31.18 -2.99 -9.34
N GLY A 108 -31.10 -2.13 -10.37
CA GLY A 108 -31.70 -0.78 -10.33
C GLY A 108 -33.23 -0.79 -10.19
N ARG A 109 -33.92 -1.85 -10.63
CA ARG A 109 -35.36 -2.04 -10.43
C ARG A 109 -35.74 -2.78 -9.15
N GLY A 110 -34.74 -3.22 -8.35
CA GLY A 110 -34.97 -4.00 -7.14
C GLY A 110 -35.45 -5.44 -7.39
N GLU A 111 -35.19 -5.99 -8.58
CA GLU A 111 -35.61 -7.35 -8.99
C GLU A 111 -34.60 -8.44 -8.56
N VAL A 112 -33.42 -8.05 -8.08
CA VAL A 112 -32.39 -8.99 -7.59
C VAL A 112 -32.56 -9.15 -6.09
N ASP A 113 -32.74 -10.39 -5.63
CA ASP A 113 -32.82 -10.70 -4.21
C ASP A 113 -31.42 -10.63 -3.56
N LEU A 114 -31.15 -9.54 -2.86
CA LEU A 114 -29.90 -9.33 -2.13
C LEU A 114 -29.83 -10.08 -0.78
N ASN A 115 -30.90 -10.79 -0.39
CA ASN A 115 -30.93 -11.64 0.79
C ASN A 115 -30.76 -13.13 0.46
N SER A 116 -30.44 -13.45 -0.79
CA SER A 116 -30.21 -14.82 -1.25
C SER A 116 -28.72 -15.14 -1.39
N THR A 117 -28.27 -16.26 -0.83
CA THR A 117 -26.90 -16.77 -1.03
C THR A 117 -26.68 -17.17 -2.50
N ALA A 118 -27.71 -17.56 -3.24
CA ALA A 118 -27.60 -17.81 -4.68
C ALA A 118 -27.15 -16.56 -5.45
N THR A 119 -27.59 -15.37 -5.04
CA THR A 119 -27.12 -14.11 -5.63
C THR A 119 -25.63 -13.88 -5.33
N THR A 120 -25.14 -14.25 -4.14
CA THR A 120 -23.71 -14.19 -3.82
C THR A 120 -22.91 -15.12 -4.76
N LEU A 121 -23.36 -16.34 -4.98
CA LEU A 121 -22.70 -17.27 -5.90
C LEU A 121 -22.68 -16.72 -7.34
N ALA A 122 -23.77 -16.12 -7.80
CA ALA A 122 -23.82 -15.48 -9.11
C ALA A 122 -22.82 -14.31 -9.23
N LEU A 123 -22.69 -13.46 -8.22
CA LEU A 123 -21.70 -12.37 -8.18
C LEU A 123 -20.26 -12.90 -8.17
N LEU A 124 -19.98 -14.00 -7.48
CA LEU A 124 -18.68 -14.67 -7.48
C LEU A 124 -18.34 -15.25 -8.87
N LYS A 125 -19.30 -15.87 -9.57
CA LYS A 125 -19.12 -16.35 -10.95
C LYS A 125 -18.77 -15.23 -11.92
N LEU A 126 -19.31 -14.04 -11.73
CA LEU A 126 -19.01 -12.84 -12.52
C LEU A 126 -17.68 -12.18 -12.14
N ASN A 127 -16.96 -12.67 -11.12
CA ASN A 127 -15.84 -11.99 -10.50
C ASN A 127 -16.14 -10.52 -10.09
N ALA A 128 -17.38 -10.27 -9.71
CA ALA A 128 -17.85 -8.93 -9.36
C ALA A 128 -17.60 -8.56 -7.89
N VAL A 129 -17.36 -9.53 -7.01
CA VAL A 129 -16.98 -9.26 -5.61
C VAL A 129 -15.51 -8.89 -5.53
N VAL A 130 -15.24 -7.64 -5.14
CA VAL A 130 -13.88 -7.10 -5.11
C VAL A 130 -13.03 -7.87 -4.10
N GLY A 131 -11.91 -8.42 -4.58
CA GLY A 131 -10.95 -9.10 -3.73
C GLY A 131 -11.29 -10.52 -3.31
N ILE A 132 -12.42 -11.08 -3.75
CA ILE A 132 -12.79 -12.47 -3.52
C ILE A 132 -12.82 -13.23 -4.85
N LYS A 133 -12.15 -14.37 -4.89
CA LYS A 133 -12.14 -15.29 -6.01
C LYS A 133 -12.88 -16.56 -5.64
N GLY A 134 -14.09 -16.75 -6.19
CA GLY A 134 -14.89 -17.96 -6.00
C GLY A 134 -14.87 -18.85 -7.24
N HIS A 135 -14.72 -20.15 -7.03
CA HIS A 135 -14.93 -21.17 -8.05
C HIS A 135 -16.27 -21.85 -7.79
N VAL A 136 -17.25 -21.52 -8.61
CA VAL A 136 -18.61 -22.08 -8.52
C VAL A 136 -18.81 -23.05 -9.65
N GLU A 137 -19.19 -24.28 -9.31
CA GLU A 137 -19.46 -25.38 -10.23
C GLU A 137 -20.89 -25.87 -10.04
N THR A 138 -21.43 -26.57 -11.06
CA THR A 138 -22.72 -27.28 -10.92
C THR A 138 -22.42 -28.68 -10.42
N VAL A 139 -22.79 -28.99 -9.18
CA VAL A 139 -22.64 -30.30 -8.55
C VAL A 139 -24.04 -30.82 -8.28
N ASP A 140 -24.37 -32.02 -8.80
CA ASP A 140 -25.69 -32.65 -8.66
C ASP A 140 -26.89 -31.73 -9.02
N GLY A 141 -26.66 -30.85 -10.02
CA GLY A 141 -27.69 -29.92 -10.50
C GLY A 141 -27.79 -28.61 -9.67
N HIS A 142 -26.93 -28.41 -8.66
CA HIS A 142 -26.91 -27.23 -7.81
C HIS A 142 -25.63 -26.44 -7.99
N GLU A 143 -25.73 -25.10 -8.02
CA GLU A 143 -24.58 -24.22 -8.01
C GLU A 143 -23.87 -24.34 -6.65
N THR A 144 -22.61 -24.76 -6.68
CA THR A 144 -21.80 -25.06 -5.49
C THR A 144 -20.49 -24.28 -5.51
N LEU A 145 -20.19 -23.58 -4.45
CA LEU A 145 -18.90 -22.91 -4.26
C LEU A 145 -17.86 -23.95 -3.81
N VAL A 146 -17.09 -24.47 -4.76
CA VAL A 146 -16.11 -25.55 -4.49
C VAL A 146 -14.78 -25.02 -3.95
N ARG A 147 -14.41 -23.79 -4.28
CA ARG A 147 -13.19 -23.13 -3.78
C ARG A 147 -13.40 -21.62 -3.64
N VAL A 148 -12.69 -21.05 -2.69
CA VAL A 148 -12.62 -19.59 -2.48
C VAL A 148 -11.21 -19.19 -2.06
N GLY A 149 -10.75 -18.06 -2.57
CA GLY A 149 -9.50 -17.39 -2.19
C GLY A 149 -9.68 -15.89 -2.18
N ILE A 150 -8.66 -15.18 -1.71
CA ILE A 150 -8.63 -13.72 -1.62
C ILE A 150 -7.54 -13.13 -2.50
N THR A 151 -7.63 -11.83 -2.80
CA THR A 151 -6.64 -11.12 -3.61
C THR A 151 -6.23 -9.81 -2.92
N CYS A 152 -5.15 -9.17 -3.40
CA CYS A 152 -4.70 -7.87 -2.86
C CYS A 152 -5.81 -6.80 -2.87
N ALA A 153 -6.74 -6.89 -3.83
CA ALA A 153 -7.85 -5.96 -3.97
C ALA A 153 -8.84 -5.99 -2.79
N LEU A 154 -8.88 -7.06 -1.99
CA LEU A 154 -9.78 -7.15 -0.83
C LEU A 154 -9.58 -5.99 0.14
N CYS A 155 -8.32 -5.73 0.52
CA CYS A 155 -7.95 -4.69 1.47
C CYS A 155 -7.60 -3.35 0.80
N HIS A 156 -7.10 -3.40 -0.45
CA HIS A 156 -6.55 -2.24 -1.14
C HIS A 156 -7.35 -1.81 -2.37
N SER A 157 -8.65 -2.13 -2.42
CA SER A 157 -9.60 -1.56 -3.37
C SER A 157 -10.93 -1.28 -2.70
N THR A 158 -11.56 -0.20 -3.10
CA THR A 158 -12.96 0.13 -2.77
C THR A 158 -13.74 0.40 -4.06
N VAL A 159 -14.92 0.98 -3.94
CA VAL A 159 -15.73 1.44 -5.08
C VAL A 159 -16.19 2.88 -4.85
N ASP A 160 -16.53 3.58 -5.93
CA ASP A 160 -16.98 4.98 -5.89
C ASP A 160 -18.44 5.14 -5.44
N ASN A 161 -19.15 4.07 -5.11
CA ASN A 161 -20.56 4.04 -4.74
C ASN A 161 -21.50 4.66 -5.79
N SER A 162 -21.06 4.76 -7.04
CA SER A 162 -21.82 5.42 -8.12
C SER A 162 -23.12 4.69 -8.47
N PHE A 163 -23.26 3.43 -8.11
CA PHE A 163 -24.49 2.64 -8.33
C PHE A 163 -25.34 2.56 -7.06
N ALA A 164 -24.76 2.14 -5.94
CA ALA A 164 -25.37 2.04 -4.62
C ALA A 164 -24.27 1.98 -3.55
N PRO A 165 -24.58 2.15 -2.25
CA PRO A 165 -23.58 1.96 -1.19
C PRO A 165 -22.89 0.59 -1.29
N GLY A 166 -21.56 0.58 -1.41
CA GLY A 166 -20.75 -0.62 -1.60
C GLY A 166 -20.74 -1.19 -3.03
N ILE A 167 -21.45 -0.57 -3.97
CA ILE A 167 -21.55 -0.99 -5.38
C ILE A 167 -21.20 0.18 -6.29
N GLY A 168 -20.20 0.04 -7.13
CA GLY A 168 -19.76 1.11 -8.03
C GLY A 168 -18.54 0.73 -8.83
N LYS A 169 -17.91 1.71 -9.46
CA LYS A 169 -16.67 1.53 -10.19
C LYS A 169 -15.53 1.29 -9.21
N ARG A 170 -14.72 0.29 -9.48
CA ARG A 170 -13.58 -0.08 -8.64
C ARG A 170 -12.50 1.02 -8.62
N LEU A 171 -11.99 1.29 -7.43
CA LEU A 171 -10.91 2.20 -7.13
C LEU A 171 -9.74 1.42 -6.51
N ASP A 172 -8.80 1.00 -7.34
CA ASP A 172 -7.62 0.26 -6.86
C ASP A 172 -6.63 1.21 -6.17
N GLY A 173 -5.94 0.70 -5.16
CA GLY A 173 -5.02 1.46 -4.32
C GLY A 173 -5.67 2.18 -3.15
N TYR A 174 -6.99 2.32 -3.16
CA TYR A 174 -7.71 2.90 -2.03
C TYR A 174 -7.87 1.86 -0.91
N PRO A 175 -7.58 2.21 0.34
CA PRO A 175 -7.83 1.30 1.44
C PRO A 175 -9.34 1.06 1.58
N ASN A 176 -9.75 -0.20 1.77
CA ASN A 176 -11.14 -0.51 2.05
C ASN A 176 -11.42 -0.32 3.55
N MET A 177 -11.77 0.90 3.92
CA MET A 177 -11.98 1.29 5.33
C MET A 177 -13.26 0.71 5.93
N ASP A 178 -14.18 0.19 5.09
CA ASP A 178 -15.40 -0.49 5.56
C ASP A 178 -15.15 -1.99 5.81
N LEU A 179 -14.07 -2.55 5.28
CA LEU A 179 -13.76 -3.97 5.42
C LEU A 179 -13.43 -4.30 6.86
N ASP A 180 -14.09 -5.31 7.40
CA ASP A 180 -13.76 -5.90 8.71
C ASP A 180 -13.10 -7.28 8.51
N PRO A 181 -11.77 -7.33 8.32
CA PRO A 181 -11.07 -8.59 8.07
C PRO A 181 -11.16 -9.53 9.27
N GLY A 182 -11.18 -8.96 10.50
CA GLY A 182 -11.30 -9.73 11.72
C GLY A 182 -12.63 -10.46 11.80
N ALA A 183 -13.73 -9.74 11.61
CA ALA A 183 -15.07 -10.33 11.60
C ALA A 183 -15.23 -11.38 10.49
N ILE A 184 -14.66 -11.14 9.29
CA ILE A 184 -14.70 -12.11 8.18
C ILE A 184 -14.00 -13.42 8.57
N VAL A 185 -12.77 -13.37 9.08
CA VAL A 185 -12.02 -14.57 9.49
C VAL A 185 -12.69 -15.27 10.68
N ALA A 186 -13.30 -14.51 11.59
CA ALA A 186 -14.03 -15.05 12.73
C ALA A 186 -15.30 -15.85 12.34
N LEU A 187 -15.81 -15.72 11.12
CA LEU A 187 -16.91 -16.56 10.62
C LEU A 187 -16.49 -18.02 10.39
N SER A 188 -15.20 -18.29 10.27
CA SER A 188 -14.69 -19.65 10.05
C SER A 188 -15.07 -20.59 11.20
N PRO A 189 -15.61 -21.78 10.92
CA PRO A 189 -15.94 -22.78 11.95
C PRO A 189 -14.68 -23.39 12.61
N THR A 190 -13.51 -23.21 12.01
CA THR A 190 -12.25 -23.82 12.48
C THR A 190 -11.42 -22.88 13.37
N VAL A 191 -11.74 -21.58 13.40
CA VAL A 191 -11.05 -20.60 14.25
C VAL A 191 -11.52 -20.76 15.70
N PRO A 192 -10.59 -20.90 16.69
CA PRO A 192 -10.96 -21.02 18.11
C PRO A 192 -11.69 -19.77 18.63
N GLU A 193 -12.64 -19.94 19.54
CA GLU A 193 -13.46 -18.83 20.06
C GLU A 193 -12.62 -17.72 20.73
N ALA A 194 -11.53 -18.05 21.42
CA ALA A 194 -10.62 -17.07 22.00
C ALA A 194 -9.97 -16.19 20.89
N THR A 195 -9.63 -16.78 19.76
CA THR A 195 -9.09 -16.05 18.58
C THR A 195 -10.18 -15.21 17.93
N LYS A 196 -11.40 -15.74 17.77
CA LYS A 196 -12.54 -14.96 17.24
C LYS A 196 -12.81 -13.71 18.07
N ALA A 197 -12.71 -13.80 19.41
CA ALA A 197 -12.91 -12.66 20.28
C ALA A 197 -11.87 -11.54 20.04
N ILE A 198 -10.61 -11.92 19.77
CA ILE A 198 -9.55 -10.96 19.41
C ILE A 198 -9.84 -10.33 18.04
N LEU A 199 -10.15 -11.15 17.05
CA LEU A 199 -10.40 -10.73 15.67
C LEU A 199 -11.59 -9.76 15.58
N ASN A 200 -12.69 -10.08 16.24
CA ASN A 200 -13.88 -9.23 16.31
C ASN A 200 -13.63 -7.90 17.05
N GLY A 201 -12.56 -7.79 17.81
CA GLY A 201 -12.15 -6.56 18.48
C GLY A 201 -11.42 -5.56 17.59
N TRP A 202 -11.04 -5.92 16.36
CA TRP A 202 -10.30 -5.01 15.48
C TRP A 202 -11.20 -3.93 14.87
N GLY A 203 -12.33 -4.33 14.32
CA GLY A 203 -13.26 -3.45 13.62
C GLY A 203 -12.88 -3.11 12.18
N PRO A 204 -13.74 -2.34 11.49
CA PRO A 204 -13.55 -1.99 10.09
C PRO A 204 -12.27 -1.20 9.83
N GLY A 205 -11.64 -1.46 8.69
CA GLY A 205 -10.44 -0.78 8.24
C GLY A 205 -9.16 -1.15 8.99
N MET A 206 -9.21 -2.14 9.88
CA MET A 206 -8.11 -2.51 10.78
C MET A 206 -7.64 -3.95 10.53
N TYR A 207 -6.32 -4.17 10.57
CA TYR A 207 -5.72 -5.49 10.43
C TYR A 207 -4.39 -5.60 11.18
N ASP A 208 -4.14 -6.72 11.86
CA ASP A 208 -2.84 -7.00 12.46
C ASP A 208 -2.07 -8.06 11.63
N PRO A 209 -1.08 -7.65 10.83
CA PRO A 209 -0.36 -8.58 9.97
C PRO A 209 0.68 -9.44 10.70
N ARG A 210 0.78 -9.38 12.03
CA ARG A 210 1.77 -10.13 12.81
C ARG A 210 1.17 -11.05 13.86
N ILE A 211 -0.12 -11.00 14.08
CA ILE A 211 -0.78 -11.79 15.13
C ILE A 211 -0.52 -13.29 15.03
N ASN A 212 -0.42 -13.81 13.80
CA ASN A 212 -0.16 -15.23 13.55
C ASN A 212 1.29 -15.67 13.86
N PHE A 213 2.20 -14.73 14.14
CA PHE A 213 3.58 -15.04 14.50
C PHE A 213 3.88 -14.86 15.97
N ASP A 214 3.39 -13.78 16.57
CA ASP A 214 3.75 -13.43 17.96
C ASP A 214 2.57 -13.47 18.93
N GLY A 215 1.35 -13.72 18.43
CA GLY A 215 0.14 -13.82 19.26
C GLY A 215 -0.32 -12.50 19.89
N GLN A 216 0.34 -11.39 19.58
CA GLN A 216 -0.03 -10.06 20.07
C GLN A 216 -1.02 -9.40 19.12
N SER A 217 -1.97 -8.64 19.65
CA SER A 217 -2.94 -7.89 18.86
C SER A 217 -2.72 -6.40 18.99
N THR A 218 -2.20 -5.78 17.93
CA THR A 218 -2.05 -4.33 17.73
C THR A 218 -2.39 -3.98 16.29
N PRO A 219 -3.69 -3.99 15.94
CA PRO A 219 -4.11 -3.79 14.56
C PRO A 219 -3.70 -2.42 14.02
N LEU A 220 -3.44 -2.37 12.73
CA LEU A 220 -3.09 -1.18 11.97
C LEU A 220 -4.23 -0.80 11.05
N VAL A 221 -4.34 0.49 10.75
CA VAL A 221 -5.18 0.98 9.66
C VAL A 221 -4.69 0.39 8.33
N LEU A 222 -5.61 -0.11 7.51
CA LEU A 222 -5.31 -0.54 6.16
C LEU A 222 -4.71 0.65 5.37
N PRO A 223 -3.45 0.57 4.92
CA PRO A 223 -2.81 1.72 4.28
C PRO A 223 -3.26 1.89 2.84
N PRO A 224 -3.27 3.12 2.31
CA PRO A 224 -3.41 3.34 0.87
C PRO A 224 -2.22 2.70 0.13
N ALA A 225 -2.50 2.08 -1.02
CA ALA A 225 -1.52 1.52 -1.94
C ALA A 225 -1.36 2.38 -3.21
N TYR A 226 -1.81 3.64 -3.18
CA TYR A 226 -1.58 4.64 -4.23
C TYR A 226 -0.50 5.65 -3.83
N GLY A 227 -0.01 6.43 -4.79
CA GLY A 227 0.96 7.51 -4.55
C GLY A 227 2.33 7.02 -4.07
N LEU A 228 2.67 5.76 -4.30
CA LEU A 228 3.92 5.14 -3.85
C LEU A 228 5.11 5.41 -4.77
N HIS A 229 4.87 5.89 -6.00
CA HIS A 229 5.93 6.16 -6.95
C HIS A 229 6.95 7.15 -6.39
N GLY A 230 8.22 6.78 -6.45
CA GLY A 230 9.35 7.57 -5.95
C GLY A 230 9.64 7.41 -4.46
N VAL A 231 8.83 6.66 -3.71
CA VAL A 231 9.08 6.40 -2.29
C VAL A 231 10.01 5.19 -2.14
N ALA A 232 11.08 5.30 -1.35
CA ALA A 232 12.10 4.25 -1.26
C ALA A 232 11.65 3.04 -0.43
N LYS A 233 10.79 3.26 0.56
CA LYS A 233 10.26 2.24 1.47
C LYS A 233 8.80 2.53 1.76
N GLU A 234 7.92 1.72 1.23
CA GLU A 234 6.50 2.05 1.06
C GLU A 234 5.59 1.60 2.22
N THR A 235 6.14 1.00 3.29
CA THR A 235 5.36 0.55 4.46
C THR A 235 5.56 1.43 5.69
N TYR A 236 4.65 1.38 6.67
CA TYR A 236 4.71 2.22 7.89
C TYR A 236 6.03 2.11 8.65
N THR A 237 6.61 0.91 8.71
CA THR A 237 7.83 0.62 9.46
C THR A 237 9.09 0.55 8.60
N ALA A 238 8.96 0.85 7.30
CA ALA A 238 10.08 0.90 6.36
C ALA A 238 10.95 -0.38 6.31
N GLU A 239 10.37 -1.55 6.55
CA GLU A 239 11.11 -2.82 6.59
C GLU A 239 11.60 -3.25 5.21
N GLY A 240 10.98 -2.77 4.15
CA GLY A 240 11.35 -3.04 2.76
C GLY A 240 10.55 -2.22 1.76
N PRO A 241 10.80 -2.41 0.47
CA PRO A 241 9.97 -1.87 -0.61
C PRO A 241 8.61 -2.58 -0.65
N VAL A 242 7.66 -2.07 -1.45
CA VAL A 242 6.33 -2.68 -1.58
C VAL A 242 6.40 -4.16 -1.98
N SER A 243 7.38 -4.57 -2.80
CA SER A 243 7.57 -5.98 -3.16
C SER A 243 7.89 -6.89 -1.97
N TYR A 244 8.65 -6.40 -0.98
CA TYR A 244 8.88 -7.11 0.27
C TYR A 244 7.57 -7.35 1.00
N TRP A 245 6.76 -6.30 1.12
CA TRP A 245 5.48 -6.39 1.81
C TRP A 245 4.47 -7.25 1.05
N ASN A 246 4.45 -7.17 -0.29
CA ASN A 246 3.62 -8.04 -1.12
C ASN A 246 3.97 -9.51 -0.91
N ALA A 247 5.26 -9.87 -0.89
CA ALA A 247 5.69 -11.23 -0.62
C ALA A 247 5.31 -11.67 0.80
N TYR A 248 5.55 -10.81 1.79
CA TYR A 248 5.16 -11.07 3.17
C TYR A 248 3.66 -11.37 3.29
N VAL A 249 2.81 -10.49 2.79
CA VAL A 249 1.35 -10.64 2.89
C VAL A 249 0.85 -11.84 2.11
N ALA A 250 1.30 -12.01 0.85
CA ALA A 250 0.85 -13.13 0.01
C ALA A 250 1.17 -14.50 0.65
N VAL A 251 2.38 -14.65 1.22
CA VAL A 251 2.80 -15.94 1.81
C VAL A 251 2.27 -16.12 3.23
N THR A 252 2.28 -15.07 4.05
CA THR A 252 2.07 -15.22 5.50
C THR A 252 0.67 -14.84 5.97
N GLN A 253 -0.06 -14.01 5.23
CA GLN A 253 -1.39 -13.51 5.61
C GLN A 253 -2.50 -14.06 4.73
N MET A 254 -2.29 -14.09 3.41
CA MET A 254 -3.20 -14.77 2.48
C MET A 254 -3.02 -16.29 2.53
N HIS A 255 -1.85 -16.76 2.98
CA HIS A 255 -1.43 -18.17 2.94
C HIS A 255 -1.31 -18.74 1.52
N GLY A 256 -0.91 -17.88 0.58
CA GLY A 256 -0.54 -18.28 -0.78
C GLY A 256 0.71 -19.16 -0.79
N GLN A 257 0.85 -19.96 -1.84
CA GLN A 257 1.97 -20.86 -2.05
C GLN A 257 3.17 -20.10 -2.63
N GLY A 258 4.15 -19.78 -1.78
CA GLY A 258 5.32 -19.02 -2.20
C GLY A 258 6.42 -18.98 -1.17
N ASN A 259 7.50 -18.26 -1.49
CA ASN A 259 8.66 -18.13 -0.64
C ASN A 259 8.71 -16.76 0.03
N PHE A 260 8.99 -16.75 1.34
CA PHE A 260 9.30 -15.55 2.09
C PHE A 260 10.27 -15.85 3.21
N SER A 261 11.36 -15.07 3.27
CA SER A 261 12.35 -15.21 4.32
C SER A 261 12.80 -13.84 4.81
N ASP A 262 12.68 -13.62 6.12
CA ASP A 262 13.27 -12.47 6.80
C ASP A 262 13.78 -12.88 8.19
N PRO A 263 15.09 -13.10 8.33
CA PRO A 263 15.69 -13.51 9.61
C PRO A 263 15.57 -12.43 10.69
N ARG A 264 15.35 -11.15 10.32
CA ARG A 264 15.16 -10.04 11.28
C ARG A 264 13.91 -10.22 12.13
N ILE A 265 12.91 -10.94 11.61
CA ILE A 265 11.64 -11.22 12.28
C ILE A 265 11.42 -12.72 12.47
N GLY A 266 12.45 -13.55 12.24
CA GLY A 266 12.40 -14.99 12.48
C GLY A 266 11.50 -15.78 11.52
N VAL A 267 11.20 -15.24 10.33
CA VAL A 267 10.35 -15.94 9.34
C VAL A 267 11.19 -16.54 8.24
N HIS A 268 10.95 -17.84 7.95
CA HIS A 268 11.54 -18.56 6.84
C HIS A 268 10.53 -19.57 6.30
N ILE A 269 9.98 -19.28 5.13
CA ILE A 269 8.98 -20.12 4.46
C ILE A 269 9.45 -20.37 3.04
N GLU A 270 9.57 -21.66 2.68
CA GLU A 270 9.89 -22.12 1.33
C GLU A 270 8.84 -23.15 0.88
N GLN A 271 8.26 -22.91 -0.29
CA GLN A 271 7.23 -23.77 -0.88
C GLN A 271 7.47 -23.93 -2.38
N SER A 272 7.16 -25.09 -2.92
CA SER A 272 7.30 -25.41 -4.35
C SER A 272 5.97 -25.91 -4.92
N PRO A 273 5.54 -25.40 -6.09
CA PRO A 273 6.11 -24.28 -6.83
C PRO A 273 5.93 -22.94 -6.10
N ASP A 274 6.85 -21.98 -6.34
CA ASP A 274 6.68 -20.59 -5.87
C ASP A 274 5.76 -19.82 -6.81
N LEU A 275 4.55 -19.52 -6.37
CA LEU A 275 3.55 -18.80 -7.14
C LEU A 275 3.57 -17.27 -6.85
N VAL A 276 4.41 -16.82 -5.91
CA VAL A 276 4.48 -15.42 -5.46
C VAL A 276 5.63 -14.66 -6.12
N THR A 277 6.86 -15.11 -5.90
CA THR A 277 8.08 -14.36 -6.29
C THR A 277 8.11 -13.96 -7.77
N PRO A 278 7.73 -14.82 -8.73
CA PRO A 278 7.75 -14.44 -10.16
C PRO A 278 6.78 -13.31 -10.52
N LYS A 279 5.76 -13.05 -9.69
CA LYS A 279 4.72 -12.05 -9.93
C LYS A 279 5.03 -10.68 -9.31
N LEU A 280 5.96 -10.62 -8.36
CA LEU A 280 6.27 -9.40 -7.63
C LEU A 280 6.72 -8.22 -8.49
N PRO A 281 7.52 -8.39 -9.57
CA PRO A 281 7.90 -7.27 -10.41
C PRO A 281 6.70 -6.58 -11.07
N ALA A 282 5.78 -7.35 -11.65
CA ALA A 282 4.59 -6.81 -12.30
C ALA A 282 3.63 -6.17 -11.27
N LEU A 283 3.42 -6.84 -10.14
CA LEU A 283 2.59 -6.32 -9.04
C LEU A 283 3.12 -4.98 -8.53
N ARG A 284 4.45 -4.86 -8.36
CA ARG A 284 5.10 -3.62 -7.96
C ARG A 284 4.89 -2.50 -8.97
N GLU A 285 5.12 -2.76 -10.27
CA GLU A 285 4.92 -1.74 -11.33
C GLU A 285 3.48 -1.23 -11.34
N TYR A 286 2.51 -2.11 -11.16
CA TYR A 286 1.11 -1.71 -11.05
C TYR A 286 0.86 -0.81 -9.84
N GLN A 287 1.29 -1.20 -8.65
CA GLN A 287 1.09 -0.40 -7.44
C GLN A 287 1.78 0.97 -7.53
N LEU A 288 2.98 1.04 -8.12
CA LEU A 288 3.66 2.31 -8.36
C LEU A 288 2.97 3.19 -9.41
N SER A 289 2.18 2.60 -10.32
CA SER A 289 1.40 3.35 -11.31
C SER A 289 0.11 3.95 -10.75
N LEU A 290 -0.31 3.55 -9.55
CA LEU A 290 -1.52 4.08 -8.91
C LEU A 290 -1.26 5.47 -8.34
N GLU A 291 -1.83 6.48 -9.00
CA GLU A 291 -1.70 7.86 -8.57
C GLU A 291 -2.56 8.15 -7.33
N ALA A 292 -2.06 9.03 -6.47
CA ALA A 292 -2.86 9.52 -5.36
C ALA A 292 -4.04 10.37 -5.90
N PRO A 293 -5.25 10.20 -5.35
CA PRO A 293 -6.40 10.96 -5.79
C PRO A 293 -6.22 12.46 -5.52
N ALA A 294 -6.62 13.28 -6.49
CA ALA A 294 -6.72 14.71 -6.27
C ALA A 294 -7.87 15.03 -5.31
N PRO A 295 -7.76 16.08 -4.49
CA PRO A 295 -8.85 16.50 -3.64
C PRO A 295 -10.07 16.94 -4.49
N PRO A 296 -11.30 16.59 -4.08
CA PRO A 296 -12.50 17.00 -4.81
C PRO A 296 -12.59 18.52 -4.96
N PRO A 297 -13.12 19.04 -6.08
CA PRO A 297 -13.34 20.47 -6.26
C PRO A 297 -14.16 21.06 -5.10
N GLY A 298 -13.70 22.18 -4.53
CA GLY A 298 -14.38 22.85 -3.41
C GLY A 298 -14.23 22.20 -2.04
N SER A 299 -13.40 21.14 -1.90
CA SER A 299 -13.17 20.45 -0.61
C SER A 299 -12.28 21.24 0.36
N TYR A 300 -11.66 22.32 -0.06
CA TYR A 300 -10.80 23.17 0.77
C TYR A 300 -10.85 24.65 0.36
N ASP A 301 -10.53 25.55 1.30
CA ASP A 301 -10.36 26.98 1.06
C ASP A 301 -8.96 27.26 0.50
N VAL A 302 -8.89 27.74 -0.74
CA VAL A 302 -7.64 28.05 -1.45
C VAL A 302 -6.79 29.10 -0.76
N ALA A 303 -7.42 30.14 -0.19
CA ALA A 303 -6.70 31.23 0.48
C ALA A 303 -6.14 30.75 1.83
N ALA A 304 -6.92 30.00 2.60
CA ALA A 304 -6.49 29.38 3.83
C ALA A 304 -5.38 28.35 3.58
N ALA A 305 -5.51 27.50 2.55
CA ALA A 305 -4.48 26.52 2.17
C ALA A 305 -3.13 27.18 1.84
N ARG A 306 -3.14 28.33 1.16
CA ARG A 306 -1.88 29.11 0.91
C ARG A 306 -1.24 29.59 2.21
N ARG A 307 -2.02 30.10 3.18
CA ARG A 307 -1.50 30.47 4.50
C ARG A 307 -1.02 29.25 5.27
N GLY A 308 -1.78 28.13 5.19
CA GLY A 308 -1.46 26.85 5.80
C GLY A 308 -0.13 26.27 5.30
N ARG A 309 0.19 26.44 4.01
CA ARG A 309 1.50 26.08 3.48
C ARG A 309 2.64 26.83 4.14
N ALA A 310 2.46 28.10 4.44
CA ALA A 310 3.45 28.87 5.18
C ALA A 310 3.59 28.37 6.63
N VAL A 311 2.47 28.02 7.28
CA VAL A 311 2.47 27.41 8.62
C VAL A 311 3.19 26.05 8.60
N PHE A 312 2.91 25.19 7.62
CA PHE A 312 3.55 23.88 7.43
C PHE A 312 5.07 23.98 7.34
N ASN A 313 5.57 24.92 6.53
CA ASN A 313 7.01 25.13 6.34
C ASN A 313 7.67 25.91 7.49
N GLY A 314 6.90 26.68 8.25
CA GLY A 314 7.39 27.59 9.30
C GLY A 314 7.02 27.11 10.72
N ALA A 315 6.00 27.72 11.30
CA ALA A 315 5.64 27.55 12.72
C ALA A 315 5.34 26.09 13.11
N ALA A 316 4.70 25.32 12.24
CA ALA A 316 4.38 23.92 12.49
C ALA A 316 5.57 22.96 12.27
N ARG A 317 6.63 23.38 11.59
CA ARG A 317 7.85 22.60 11.32
C ARG A 317 7.58 21.24 10.64
N CYS A 318 6.43 21.04 10.01
CA CYS A 318 6.07 19.76 9.36
C CYS A 318 7.06 19.40 8.26
N ALA A 319 7.56 20.39 7.50
CA ALA A 319 8.53 20.21 6.44
C ALA A 319 9.91 19.72 6.93
N SER A 320 10.19 19.63 8.24
CA SER A 320 11.44 19.06 8.76
C SER A 320 11.53 17.53 8.52
N CYS A 321 10.38 16.85 8.45
CA CYS A 321 10.25 15.43 8.16
C CYS A 321 9.50 15.20 6.82
N HIS A 322 8.43 15.93 6.58
CA HIS A 322 7.65 15.86 5.36
C HIS A 322 8.24 16.73 4.25
N LEU A 323 9.38 16.30 3.70
CA LEU A 323 10.13 17.03 2.65
C LEU A 323 9.44 16.88 1.29
N GLY A 324 9.17 17.99 0.61
CA GLY A 324 8.65 17.95 -0.76
C GLY A 324 9.68 17.43 -1.78
N PRO A 325 9.24 16.94 -2.95
CA PRO A 325 7.85 16.90 -3.43
C PRO A 325 7.05 15.69 -2.92
N LEU A 326 7.68 14.71 -2.28
CA LEU A 326 7.03 13.47 -1.80
C LEU A 326 6.45 13.61 -0.40
N TYR A 327 6.76 14.69 0.29
CA TYR A 327 6.37 14.93 1.68
C TYR A 327 6.78 13.81 2.64
N THR A 328 8.02 13.32 2.46
CA THR A 328 8.64 12.29 3.31
C THR A 328 10.16 12.45 3.29
N ASP A 329 10.83 12.06 4.35
CA ASP A 329 12.28 11.96 4.44
C ASP A 329 12.82 10.53 4.42
N VAL A 330 11.93 9.55 4.21
CA VAL A 330 12.31 8.13 4.13
C VAL A 330 13.32 7.84 3.02
N ASN A 331 13.30 8.62 1.94
CA ASN A 331 14.26 8.51 0.85
C ASN A 331 15.68 8.95 1.25
N LEU A 332 15.81 9.67 2.36
CA LEU A 332 17.10 10.01 2.99
C LEU A 332 17.53 8.93 4.00
N GLY A 333 16.81 7.82 4.10
CA GLY A 333 17.08 6.77 5.07
C GLY A 333 16.68 7.11 6.51
N ARG A 334 15.88 8.16 6.72
CA ARG A 334 15.44 8.59 8.05
C ARG A 334 14.24 7.78 8.51
N LEU A 335 14.29 7.37 9.77
CA LEU A 335 13.19 6.75 10.50
C LEU A 335 13.07 7.47 11.84
N HIS A 336 11.87 7.45 12.42
CA HIS A 336 11.54 8.17 13.64
C HIS A 336 11.11 7.19 14.72
N ALA A 337 11.73 7.31 15.89
CA ALA A 337 11.27 6.57 17.06
C ALA A 337 9.86 7.05 17.45
N PRO A 338 9.00 6.15 17.95
CA PRO A 338 7.64 6.52 18.33
C PRO A 338 7.56 7.73 19.26
N GLU A 339 8.53 7.87 20.16
CA GLU A 339 8.61 8.96 21.14
C GLU A 339 8.84 10.34 20.49
N GLU A 340 9.54 10.38 19.34
CA GLU A 340 9.76 11.65 18.62
C GLU A 340 8.46 12.27 18.10
N THR A 341 7.51 11.43 17.77
CA THR A 341 6.25 11.81 17.11
C THR A 341 5.03 11.59 17.98
N GLY A 342 5.20 10.98 19.18
CA GLY A 342 4.13 10.64 20.09
C GLY A 342 3.23 9.52 19.57
N MET A 343 3.76 8.67 18.67
CA MET A 343 3.04 7.51 18.14
C MET A 343 3.06 6.34 19.13
N ASP A 344 2.05 5.47 19.02
CA ASP A 344 2.01 4.23 19.81
C ASP A 344 3.22 3.34 19.47
N PRO A 345 4.03 2.93 20.47
CA PRO A 345 5.23 2.14 20.23
C PRO A 345 4.98 0.65 20.02
N ARG A 346 3.79 0.15 20.38
CA ARG A 346 3.53 -1.29 20.46
C ARG A 346 3.77 -2.02 19.15
N TYR A 347 3.29 -1.47 18.03
CA TYR A 347 3.54 -2.11 16.73
C TYR A 347 5.00 -1.98 16.29
N ALA A 348 5.61 -0.81 16.44
CA ALA A 348 7.03 -0.61 16.10
C ALA A 348 7.93 -1.59 16.86
N ALA A 349 7.66 -1.86 18.14
CA ALA A 349 8.42 -2.80 18.95
C ALA A 349 8.44 -4.23 18.40
N ARG A 350 7.43 -4.61 17.61
CA ARG A 350 7.29 -5.94 16.96
C ARG A 350 7.96 -6.01 15.59
N THR A 351 8.60 -4.94 15.13
CA THR A 351 9.21 -4.82 13.81
C THR A 351 10.74 -4.82 13.87
N SER A 352 11.37 -5.11 12.74
CA SER A 352 12.82 -5.13 12.64
C SER A 352 13.46 -3.75 12.84
N GLN A 353 12.76 -2.68 12.50
CA GLN A 353 13.26 -1.30 12.57
C GLN A 353 12.99 -0.62 13.91
N LYS A 354 11.99 -1.09 14.67
CA LYS A 354 11.49 -0.48 15.93
C LYS A 354 11.21 1.02 15.82
N ALA A 355 10.87 1.47 14.63
CA ALA A 355 10.64 2.87 14.28
C ALA A 355 9.61 2.97 13.16
N TYR A 356 9.10 4.18 12.94
CA TYR A 356 8.18 4.50 11.84
C TYR A 356 8.88 5.38 10.81
N ARG A 357 8.46 5.23 9.54
CA ARG A 357 8.82 6.18 8.50
C ARG A 357 7.93 7.42 8.58
N THR A 358 8.41 8.53 8.07
CA THR A 358 7.54 9.66 7.71
C THR A 358 6.64 9.25 6.55
N THR A 359 5.33 9.17 6.79
CA THR A 359 4.35 8.82 5.74
C THR A 359 4.31 9.92 4.68
N PRO A 360 4.41 9.60 3.38
CA PRO A 360 4.16 10.55 2.30
C PRO A 360 2.76 11.15 2.43
N LEU A 361 2.65 12.47 2.39
CA LEU A 361 1.35 13.14 2.47
C LEU A 361 0.75 13.25 1.07
N ARG A 362 -0.05 12.27 0.68
CA ARG A 362 -0.67 12.17 -0.63
C ARG A 362 -2.08 11.58 -0.52
N GLY A 363 -3.07 12.22 -1.14
CA GLY A 363 -4.45 11.77 -1.11
C GLY A 363 -5.05 11.75 0.30
N LEU A 364 -4.62 12.65 1.19
CA LEU A 364 -4.96 12.63 2.60
C LEU A 364 -6.46 12.68 2.86
N LEU A 365 -7.19 13.45 2.05
CA LEU A 365 -8.63 13.65 2.27
C LEU A 365 -9.45 12.35 2.11
N GLN A 366 -8.92 11.34 1.41
CA GLN A 366 -9.64 10.13 1.03
C GLN A 366 -9.37 8.91 1.92
N HIS A 367 -8.54 9.03 2.98
CA HIS A 367 -8.21 7.87 3.80
C HIS A 367 -8.17 8.11 5.33
N PRO A 368 -9.13 8.86 5.92
CA PRO A 368 -9.27 8.83 7.36
C PRO A 368 -9.64 7.41 7.84
N PRO A 369 -9.30 7.02 9.08
CA PRO A 369 -8.54 7.76 10.08
C PRO A 369 -7.04 7.78 9.81
N TYR A 370 -6.33 8.69 10.49
CA TYR A 370 -4.90 8.90 10.33
C TYR A 370 -4.09 8.22 11.43
N PHE A 371 -2.76 8.20 11.22
CA PHE A 371 -1.76 7.44 11.93
C PHE A 371 -1.90 5.93 11.68
N HIS A 372 -0.89 5.17 12.08
CA HIS A 372 -0.86 3.72 11.85
C HIS A 372 -1.95 2.97 12.63
N ASP A 373 -2.39 3.52 13.74
CA ASP A 373 -3.38 2.95 14.68
C ASP A 373 -4.78 3.58 14.56
N GLY A 374 -4.96 4.54 13.64
CA GLY A 374 -6.23 5.24 13.45
C GLY A 374 -6.62 6.21 14.58
N SER A 375 -5.69 6.53 15.49
CA SER A 375 -5.99 7.36 16.67
C SER A 375 -6.35 8.82 16.35
N ALA A 376 -6.15 9.28 15.12
CA ALA A 376 -6.59 10.60 14.68
C ALA A 376 -7.72 10.47 13.63
N PRO A 377 -8.98 10.67 14.00
CA PRO A 377 -10.11 10.51 13.08
C PRO A 377 -10.20 11.61 12.01
N THR A 378 -9.56 12.75 12.22
CA THR A 378 -9.61 13.91 11.31
C THR A 378 -8.23 14.58 11.16
N LEU A 379 -8.05 15.39 10.13
CA LEU A 379 -6.86 16.22 9.97
C LEU A 379 -6.69 17.24 11.10
N ASP A 380 -7.78 17.74 11.68
CA ASP A 380 -7.74 18.58 12.89
C ASP A 380 -7.14 17.83 14.07
N ALA A 381 -7.51 16.56 14.24
CA ALA A 381 -6.93 15.70 15.28
C ALA A 381 -5.42 15.48 15.06
N VAL A 382 -4.99 15.29 13.79
CA VAL A 382 -3.55 15.19 13.43
C VAL A 382 -2.80 16.47 13.79
N VAL A 383 -3.31 17.63 13.39
CA VAL A 383 -2.70 18.92 13.70
C VAL A 383 -2.65 19.15 15.21
N GLY A 384 -3.75 18.86 15.93
CA GLY A 384 -3.83 18.96 17.38
C GLY A 384 -2.85 18.02 18.11
N HIS A 385 -2.65 16.81 17.60
CA HIS A 385 -1.67 15.86 18.13
C HIS A 385 -0.24 16.44 18.06
N TYR A 386 0.20 16.86 16.87
CA TYR A 386 1.54 17.41 16.69
C TYR A 386 1.74 18.77 17.43
N ASP A 387 0.70 19.60 17.51
CA ASP A 387 0.76 20.84 18.30
C ASP A 387 1.10 20.56 19.77
N ARG A 388 0.47 19.54 20.36
CA ARG A 388 0.75 19.10 21.74
C ARG A 388 2.12 18.43 21.89
N VAL A 389 2.38 17.39 21.09
CA VAL A 389 3.59 16.56 21.21
C VAL A 389 4.87 17.36 20.96
N ARG A 390 4.84 18.27 19.97
CA ARG A 390 5.99 19.08 19.57
C ARG A 390 5.99 20.46 20.23
N ASN A 391 5.01 20.77 21.10
CA ASN A 391 4.84 22.06 21.76
C ASN A 391 4.94 23.26 20.79
N LEU A 392 4.19 23.19 19.69
CA LEU A 392 4.29 24.16 18.59
C LEU A 392 3.63 25.49 18.92
N ARG A 393 2.64 25.49 19.82
CA ARG A 393 1.88 26.67 20.26
C ARG A 393 1.21 27.39 19.08
N LEU A 394 0.60 26.65 18.17
CA LEU A 394 -0.12 27.19 17.03
C LEU A 394 -1.40 27.90 17.50
N THR A 395 -1.68 29.05 16.91
CA THR A 395 -2.99 29.69 17.11
C THR A 395 -4.09 28.87 16.39
N ASP A 396 -5.34 29.05 16.81
CA ASP A 396 -6.48 28.35 16.16
C ASP A 396 -6.61 28.71 14.67
N GLY A 397 -6.26 29.96 14.29
CA GLY A 397 -6.18 30.38 12.89
C GLY A 397 -5.14 29.58 12.11
N GLN A 398 -3.93 29.42 12.68
CA GLN A 398 -2.87 28.64 12.06
C GLN A 398 -3.23 27.16 11.93
N LYS A 399 -3.91 26.57 12.92
CA LYS A 399 -4.38 25.19 12.86
C LYS A 399 -5.40 24.99 11.74
N ARG A 400 -6.40 25.85 11.64
CA ARG A 400 -7.40 25.80 10.55
C ARG A 400 -6.75 25.97 9.18
N ASP A 401 -5.88 26.97 9.01
CA ASP A 401 -5.17 27.16 7.74
C ASP A 401 -4.29 25.95 7.37
N LEU A 402 -3.62 25.34 8.35
CA LEU A 402 -2.81 24.14 8.15
C LEU A 402 -3.65 22.94 7.69
N VAL A 403 -4.82 22.73 8.29
CA VAL A 403 -5.77 21.67 7.86
C VAL A 403 -6.21 21.89 6.41
N GLU A 404 -6.52 23.12 6.01
CA GLU A 404 -6.86 23.42 4.61
C GLU A 404 -5.71 23.14 3.66
N PHE A 405 -4.48 23.38 4.06
CA PHE A 405 -3.31 22.97 3.26
C PHE A 405 -3.18 21.45 3.16
N LEU A 406 -3.32 20.71 4.27
CA LEU A 406 -3.24 19.25 4.28
C LEU A 406 -4.28 18.61 3.36
N LYS A 407 -5.47 19.19 3.24
CA LYS A 407 -6.51 18.75 2.29
C LYS A 407 -6.10 18.86 0.82
N THR A 408 -5.08 19.66 0.51
CA THR A 408 -4.56 19.80 -0.87
C THR A 408 -3.55 18.72 -1.25
N LEU A 409 -3.08 17.93 -0.28
CA LEU A 409 -2.06 16.87 -0.45
C LEU A 409 -2.73 15.48 -0.58
#